data_652a9b546790b1cecd4e6e4ea6be34c2
#
_entry.id   652a9b546790b1cecd4e6e4ea6be34c2
#
_cell.length_a   1.000
_cell.length_b   1.000
_cell.length_c   1.000
_cell.angle_alpha   90.00
_cell.angle_beta   90.00
_cell.angle_gamma   90.00
#
_symmetry.space_group_name_H-M   'P 1'
#
loop_
_entity.id
_entity.type
_entity.pdbx_description
1 polymer ?
#
loop_
_entity_poly.entity_id
_entity_poly.type
_entity_poly.pdbx_seq_one_letter_code
_entity_poly.pdbx_strand_id
1 'polypeptide(L)'
;MARPRRPELTGTLVLDAEGLVKLARGNLEARARARQAYRRGSTVVTGASTLAEILRGGPRDAPLHRALAKIKVIPIESQQGRAAGELLGRTGLSGHRCALDALLAVIALDQPRPVMLLTSDPKDLGRLTDEPGRPAAERVKVLRV
;
A
#
# COMPACT_ATOMS: atom_id res chain seq x y z
N MET A 1 -7.18 -28.79 -27.08
CA MET A 1 -7.75 -28.00 -25.96
C MET A 1 -6.64 -27.20 -25.29
N ALA A 2 -6.78 -25.88 -25.28
CA ALA A 2 -5.88 -25.04 -24.53
C ALA A 2 -6.10 -25.27 -23.03
N ARG A 3 -5.02 -25.56 -22.26
CA ARG A 3 -5.09 -25.54 -20.80
C ARG A 3 -5.53 -24.17 -20.35
N PRO A 4 -6.47 -24.05 -19.37
CA PRO A 4 -6.76 -22.74 -18.81
C PRO A 4 -5.42 -22.17 -18.28
N ARG A 5 -5.02 -20.99 -18.76
CA ARG A 5 -3.90 -20.27 -18.20
C ARG A 5 -4.20 -20.09 -16.71
N ARG A 6 -3.33 -20.60 -15.84
CA ARG A 6 -3.37 -20.19 -14.43
C ARG A 6 -3.38 -18.67 -14.43
N PRO A 7 -4.28 -18.03 -13.67
CA PRO A 7 -4.17 -16.59 -13.51
C PRO A 7 -2.74 -16.32 -13.04
N GLU A 8 -1.98 -15.60 -13.84
CA GLU A 8 -0.67 -15.13 -13.42
C GLU A 8 -0.90 -14.39 -12.11
N LEU A 9 -0.07 -14.70 -11.10
CA LEU A 9 -0.09 -14.00 -9.84
C LEU A 9 0.26 -12.54 -10.16
N THR A 10 -0.77 -11.70 -10.27
CA THR A 10 -0.62 -10.34 -10.79
C THR A 10 -0.03 -9.40 -9.75
N GLY A 11 -0.09 -9.76 -8.47
CA GLY A 11 0.49 -8.98 -7.39
C GLY A 11 -0.28 -7.71 -7.06
N THR A 12 0.31 -6.89 -6.18
CA THR A 12 -0.32 -5.69 -5.65
C THR A 12 0.69 -4.56 -5.52
N LEU A 13 0.29 -3.35 -5.92
CA LEU A 13 0.98 -2.11 -5.62
C LEU A 13 0.20 -1.37 -4.54
N VAL A 14 0.81 -1.16 -3.39
CA VAL A 14 0.23 -0.43 -2.26
C VAL A 14 0.82 0.98 -2.22
N LEU A 15 -0.04 1.98 -2.06
CA LEU A 15 0.37 3.38 -1.94
C LEU A 15 0.06 3.87 -0.53
N ASP A 16 1.04 4.47 0.13
CA ASP A 16 0.80 5.27 1.32
C ASP A 16 0.31 6.68 0.96
N ALA A 17 0.10 7.53 1.95
CA ALA A 17 -0.37 8.90 1.74
C ALA A 17 0.53 9.68 0.77
N GLU A 18 1.84 9.65 1.00
CA GLU A 18 2.80 10.36 0.16
C GLU A 18 2.91 9.76 -1.25
N GLY A 19 2.92 8.44 -1.36
CA GLY A 19 2.91 7.75 -2.65
C GLY A 19 1.69 8.12 -3.47
N LEU A 20 0.52 8.19 -2.84
CA LEU A 20 -0.73 8.56 -3.50
C LEU A 20 -0.75 10.04 -3.90
N VAL A 21 -0.30 10.93 -3.03
CA VAL A 21 -0.20 12.37 -3.34
C VAL A 21 0.76 12.60 -4.50
N LYS A 22 1.91 11.97 -4.51
CA LYS A 22 2.89 12.06 -5.62
C LYS A 22 2.30 11.54 -6.93
N LEU A 23 1.60 10.42 -6.89
CA LEU A 23 0.91 9.89 -8.07
C LEU A 23 -0.13 10.90 -8.60
N ALA A 24 -0.96 11.45 -7.73
CA ALA A 24 -2.00 12.40 -8.09
C ALA A 24 -1.43 13.70 -8.68
N ARG A 25 -0.29 14.15 -8.16
CA ARG A 25 0.41 15.38 -8.62
C ARG A 25 1.28 15.17 -9.85
N GLY A 26 1.36 13.97 -10.37
CA GLY A 26 2.08 13.70 -11.60
C GLY A 26 3.57 13.41 -11.45
N ASN A 27 4.02 13.00 -10.27
CA ASN A 27 5.39 12.52 -10.10
C ASN A 27 5.69 11.40 -11.09
N LEU A 28 6.79 11.52 -11.84
CA LEU A 28 7.11 10.62 -12.95
C LEU A 28 7.37 9.19 -12.46
N GLU A 29 8.07 9.03 -11.35
CA GLU A 29 8.38 7.71 -10.80
C GLU A 29 7.12 7.01 -10.27
N ALA A 30 6.29 7.71 -9.50
CA ALA A 30 5.03 7.18 -9.00
C ALA A 30 4.10 6.76 -10.15
N ARG A 31 3.99 7.59 -11.18
CA ARG A 31 3.22 7.26 -12.40
C ARG A 31 3.78 6.08 -13.15
N ALA A 32 5.10 5.98 -13.29
CA ALA A 32 5.74 4.85 -13.95
C ALA A 32 5.48 3.54 -13.21
N ARG A 33 5.53 3.55 -11.87
CA ARG A 33 5.23 2.39 -11.03
C ARG A 33 3.76 1.96 -11.17
N ALA A 34 2.83 2.90 -11.11
CA ALA A 34 1.41 2.61 -11.27
C ALA A 34 1.10 2.06 -12.67
N ARG A 35 1.67 2.67 -13.70
CA ARG A 35 1.51 2.22 -15.10
C ARG A 35 2.04 0.80 -15.28
N GLN A 36 3.20 0.49 -14.72
CA GLN A 36 3.77 -0.85 -14.77
C GLN A 36 2.88 -1.87 -14.05
N ALA A 37 2.32 -1.51 -12.90
CA ALA A 37 1.38 -2.34 -12.17
C ALA A 37 0.14 -2.66 -13.03
N TYR A 38 -0.49 -1.65 -13.63
CA TYR A 38 -1.65 -1.85 -14.50
C TYR A 38 -1.32 -2.72 -15.72
N ARG A 39 -0.16 -2.53 -16.35
CA ARG A 39 0.27 -3.34 -17.49
C ARG A 39 0.48 -4.81 -17.15
N ARG A 40 0.88 -5.11 -15.91
CA ARG A 40 1.05 -6.48 -15.40
C ARG A 40 -0.26 -7.10 -14.91
N GLY A 41 -1.35 -6.35 -14.92
CA GLY A 41 -2.60 -6.76 -14.32
C GLY A 41 -2.60 -6.76 -12.80
N SER A 42 -1.62 -6.10 -12.15
CA SER A 42 -1.59 -5.93 -10.70
C SER A 42 -2.71 -5.00 -10.24
N THR A 43 -3.20 -5.22 -9.02
CA THR A 43 -4.14 -4.30 -8.38
C THR A 43 -3.37 -3.19 -7.67
N VAL A 44 -3.81 -1.95 -7.86
CA VAL A 44 -3.27 -0.81 -7.11
C VAL A 44 -4.23 -0.50 -5.97
N VAL A 45 -3.72 -0.47 -4.75
CA VAL A 45 -4.53 -0.33 -3.54
C VAL A 45 -3.99 0.72 -2.58
N THR A 46 -4.86 1.23 -1.73
CA THR A 46 -4.51 2.01 -0.54
C THR A 46 -5.46 1.65 0.59
N GLY A 47 -5.18 2.10 1.81
CA GLY A 47 -6.06 1.87 2.95
C GLY A 47 -7.09 2.98 3.13
N ALA A 48 -8.24 2.66 3.70
CA ALA A 48 -9.25 3.66 4.05
C ALA A 48 -8.70 4.72 5.01
N SER A 49 -7.77 4.35 5.90
CA SER A 49 -7.09 5.29 6.79
C SER A 49 -6.22 6.32 6.05
N THR A 50 -5.68 5.96 4.90
CA THR A 50 -4.89 6.88 4.06
C THR A 50 -5.74 8.04 3.56
N LEU A 51 -7.02 7.81 3.29
CA LEU A 51 -7.94 8.88 2.86
C LEU A 51 -8.06 10.00 3.91
N ALA A 52 -8.06 9.62 5.20
CA ALA A 52 -8.10 10.60 6.29
C ALA A 52 -6.85 11.49 6.35
N GLU A 53 -5.72 10.98 5.89
CA GLU A 53 -4.48 11.74 5.84
C GLU A 53 -4.46 12.78 4.73
N ILE A 54 -5.11 12.52 3.59
CA ILE A 54 -4.91 13.29 2.35
C ILE A 54 -6.13 14.08 1.89
N LEU A 55 -7.36 13.63 2.17
CA LEU A 55 -8.57 14.32 1.75
C LEU A 55 -8.97 15.40 2.77
N ARG A 56 -9.43 16.56 2.27
CA ARG A 56 -9.88 17.68 3.12
C ARG A 56 -11.29 18.16 2.79
N GLY A 57 -11.92 17.61 1.75
CA GLY A 57 -13.31 17.90 1.39
C GLY A 57 -13.50 19.13 0.50
N GLY A 58 -12.43 19.66 -0.11
CA GLY A 58 -12.51 20.83 -0.98
C GLY A 58 -12.09 20.56 -2.42
N PRO A 59 -12.12 21.60 -3.29
CA PRO A 59 -11.78 21.47 -4.72
C PRO A 59 -10.32 21.02 -4.97
N ARG A 60 -9.44 21.26 -4.02
CA ARG A 60 -8.03 20.81 -4.08
C ARG A 60 -7.89 19.30 -4.07
N ASP A 61 -8.90 18.57 -3.64
CA ASP A 61 -8.93 17.11 -3.65
C ASP A 61 -9.18 16.51 -5.04
N ALA A 62 -9.52 17.29 -6.05
CA ALA A 62 -9.88 16.81 -7.37
C ALA A 62 -8.79 15.90 -8.00
N PRO A 63 -7.49 16.22 -7.95
CA PRO A 63 -6.45 15.29 -8.45
C PRO A 63 -6.40 13.97 -7.69
N LEU A 64 -6.64 14.00 -6.37
CA LEU A 64 -6.70 12.80 -5.53
C LEU A 64 -7.88 11.92 -5.91
N HIS A 65 -9.06 12.50 -6.11
CA HIS A 65 -10.25 11.75 -6.55
C HIS A 65 -10.03 11.12 -7.93
N ARG A 66 -9.36 11.80 -8.85
CA ARG A 66 -9.01 11.22 -10.15
C ARG A 66 -8.08 10.01 -10.01
N ALA A 67 -7.06 10.11 -9.17
CA ALA A 67 -6.17 8.98 -8.89
C ALA A 67 -6.91 7.83 -8.22
N LEU A 68 -7.74 8.12 -7.22
CA LEU A 68 -8.52 7.13 -6.46
C LEU A 68 -9.54 6.37 -7.32
N ALA A 69 -10.01 6.95 -8.44
CA ALA A 69 -10.93 6.28 -9.35
C ALA A 69 -10.38 4.97 -9.92
N LYS A 70 -9.06 4.80 -9.97
CA LYS A 70 -8.36 3.61 -10.47
C LYS A 70 -7.68 2.79 -9.36
N ILE A 71 -7.94 3.13 -8.11
CA ILE A 71 -7.29 2.53 -6.94
C ILE A 71 -8.37 1.88 -6.09
N LYS A 72 -8.11 0.65 -5.66
CA LYS A 72 -8.97 -0.04 -4.71
C LYS A 72 -8.66 0.45 -3.30
N VAL A 73 -9.65 0.95 -2.60
CA VAL A 73 -9.54 1.35 -1.19
C VAL A 73 -9.91 0.17 -0.31
N ILE A 74 -8.98 -0.28 0.50
CA ILE A 74 -9.18 -1.41 1.42
C ILE A 74 -9.79 -0.90 2.73
N PRO A 75 -10.93 -1.44 3.16
CA PRO A 75 -11.57 -1.02 4.41
C PRO A 75 -10.74 -1.41 5.63
N ILE A 76 -10.90 -0.64 6.70
CA ILE A 76 -10.32 -0.92 8.02
C ILE A 76 -11.44 -1.42 8.93
N GLU A 77 -11.35 -2.67 9.31
CA GLU A 77 -12.28 -3.31 10.25
C GLU A 77 -11.55 -3.65 11.56
N SER A 78 -12.28 -4.19 12.53
CA SER A 78 -11.72 -4.49 13.85
C SER A 78 -10.52 -5.45 13.76
N GLN A 79 -10.54 -6.38 12.82
CA GLN A 79 -9.44 -7.32 12.58
C GLN A 79 -8.13 -6.60 12.20
N GLN A 80 -8.21 -5.64 11.28
CA GLN A 80 -7.05 -4.85 10.87
C GLN A 80 -6.53 -3.99 12.01
N GLY A 81 -7.41 -3.39 12.80
CA GLY A 81 -7.02 -2.62 13.97
C GLY A 81 -6.27 -3.46 15.01
N ARG A 82 -6.74 -4.65 15.29
CA ARG A 82 -6.09 -5.59 16.22
C ARG A 82 -4.72 -6.02 15.70
N ALA A 83 -4.63 -6.41 14.44
CA ALA A 83 -3.37 -6.81 13.80
C ALA A 83 -2.34 -5.68 13.80
N ALA A 84 -2.77 -4.45 13.54
CA ALA A 84 -1.90 -3.27 13.60
C ALA A 84 -1.35 -3.03 15.01
N GLY A 85 -2.18 -3.19 16.05
CA GLY A 85 -1.74 -3.09 17.44
C GLY A 85 -0.69 -4.16 17.79
N GLU A 86 -0.88 -5.39 17.34
CA GLU A 86 0.10 -6.48 17.51
C GLU A 86 1.43 -6.18 16.81
N LEU A 87 1.39 -5.62 15.59
CA LEU A 87 2.58 -5.19 14.85
C LEU A 87 3.35 -4.11 15.63
N LEU A 88 2.66 -3.12 16.15
CA LEU A 88 3.27 -2.06 16.96
C LEU A 88 3.94 -2.65 18.22
N GLY A 89 3.28 -3.59 18.87
CA GLY A 89 3.83 -4.28 20.04
C GLY A 89 5.11 -5.05 19.70
N ARG A 90 5.14 -5.79 18.61
CA ARG A 90 6.31 -6.58 18.19
C ARG A 90 7.49 -5.72 17.74
N THR A 91 7.20 -4.60 17.08
CA THR A 91 8.26 -3.71 16.55
C THR A 91 8.75 -2.68 17.56
N GLY A 92 8.03 -2.49 18.66
CA GLY A 92 8.34 -1.45 19.64
C GLY A 92 8.10 -0.03 19.15
N LEU A 93 7.37 0.15 18.04
CA LEU A 93 7.04 1.47 17.52
C LEU A 93 5.90 2.11 18.29
N SER A 94 5.93 3.46 18.39
CA SER A 94 4.90 4.23 19.07
C SER A 94 3.54 4.11 18.37
N GLY A 95 2.51 3.66 19.08
CA GLY A 95 1.15 3.61 18.56
C GLY A 95 0.61 4.99 18.18
N HIS A 96 0.95 6.03 18.94
CA HIS A 96 0.52 7.39 18.65
C HIS A 96 1.09 7.93 17.32
N ARG A 97 2.34 7.63 17.02
CA ARG A 97 3.04 8.13 15.83
C ARG A 97 2.86 7.22 14.61
N CYS A 98 2.75 5.92 14.83
CA CYS A 98 2.85 4.91 13.77
C CYS A 98 1.56 4.11 13.56
N ALA A 99 0.44 4.51 14.16
CA ALA A 99 -0.82 3.76 14.01
C ALA A 99 -1.28 3.67 12.56
N LEU A 100 -1.22 4.75 11.79
CA LEU A 100 -1.62 4.77 10.39
C LEU A 100 -0.69 3.92 9.52
N ASP A 101 0.61 3.99 9.77
CA ASP A 101 1.60 3.14 9.10
C ASP A 101 1.38 1.66 9.43
N ALA A 102 1.05 1.34 10.68
CA ALA A 102 0.77 -0.03 11.09
C ALA A 102 -0.50 -0.58 10.41
N LEU A 103 -1.54 0.24 10.28
CA LEU A 103 -2.76 -0.14 9.54
C LEU A 103 -2.45 -0.41 8.06
N LEU A 104 -1.66 0.45 7.43
CA LEU A 104 -1.26 0.25 6.03
C LEU A 104 -0.36 -0.98 5.87
N ALA A 105 0.55 -1.22 6.82
CA ALA A 105 1.39 -2.41 6.82
C ALA A 105 0.56 -3.70 6.89
N VAL A 106 -0.45 -3.75 7.75
CA VAL A 106 -1.39 -4.88 7.82
C VAL A 106 -2.06 -5.11 6.47
N ILE A 107 -2.55 -4.05 5.84
CA ILE A 107 -3.16 -4.14 4.51
C ILE A 107 -2.16 -4.71 3.50
N ALA A 108 -0.94 -4.20 3.47
CA ALA A 108 0.09 -4.66 2.54
C ALA A 108 0.44 -6.14 2.74
N LEU A 109 0.58 -6.57 3.99
CA LEU A 109 0.90 -7.96 4.34
C LEU A 109 -0.19 -8.96 3.90
N ASP A 110 -1.44 -8.51 3.85
CA ASP A 110 -2.59 -9.35 3.47
C ASP A 110 -2.88 -9.36 1.95
N GLN A 111 -2.17 -8.57 1.16
CA GLN A 111 -2.43 -8.48 -0.27
C GLN A 111 -1.84 -9.67 -1.05
N PRO A 112 -2.43 -10.00 -2.22
CA PRO A 112 -1.85 -10.98 -3.14
C PRO A 112 -0.40 -10.61 -3.52
N ARG A 113 0.48 -11.58 -3.36
CA ARG A 113 1.92 -11.45 -3.64
C ARG A 113 2.23 -11.58 -5.14
N PRO A 114 3.27 -10.96 -5.65
CA PRO A 114 4.22 -10.09 -4.95
C PRO A 114 3.62 -8.72 -4.61
N VAL A 115 4.04 -8.13 -3.49
CA VAL A 115 3.57 -6.84 -3.01
C VAL A 115 4.69 -5.81 -3.03
N MET A 116 4.40 -4.67 -3.61
CA MET A 116 5.25 -3.50 -3.61
C MET A 116 4.54 -2.35 -2.89
N LEU A 117 5.21 -1.69 -1.98
CA LEU A 117 4.68 -0.57 -1.20
C LEU A 117 5.49 0.69 -1.51
N LEU A 118 4.83 1.71 -2.05
CA LEU A 118 5.47 3.00 -2.34
C LEU A 118 5.26 3.98 -1.19
N THR A 119 6.34 4.58 -0.73
CA THR A 119 6.36 5.55 0.37
C THR A 119 7.50 6.55 0.19
N SER A 120 7.37 7.74 0.77
CA SER A 120 8.50 8.70 0.88
C SER A 120 9.39 8.44 2.09
N ASP A 121 8.89 7.70 3.07
CA ASP A 121 9.65 7.33 4.29
C ASP A 121 9.58 5.81 4.53
N PRO A 122 10.52 5.04 3.94
CA PRO A 122 10.49 3.59 4.03
C PRO A 122 10.95 3.00 5.36
N LYS A 123 11.43 3.81 6.32
CA LYS A 123 12.03 3.30 7.55
C LYS A 123 11.04 2.53 8.42
N ASP A 124 9.98 3.18 8.85
CA ASP A 124 8.99 2.56 9.74
C ASP A 124 8.16 1.50 9.03
N LEU A 125 7.73 1.77 7.80
CA LEU A 125 7.01 0.79 6.98
C LEU A 125 7.87 -0.43 6.66
N GLY A 126 9.17 -0.26 6.45
CA GLY A 126 10.09 -1.37 6.27
C GLY A 126 10.17 -2.27 7.50
N ARG A 127 10.17 -1.70 8.69
CA ARG A 127 10.13 -2.45 9.96
C ARG A 127 8.79 -3.16 10.16
N LEU A 128 7.69 -2.47 9.91
CA LEU A 128 6.34 -3.00 10.10
C LEU A 128 5.99 -4.13 9.13
N THR A 129 6.55 -4.10 7.92
CA THR A 129 6.30 -5.12 6.89
C THR A 129 7.38 -6.19 6.84
N ASP A 130 8.35 -6.18 7.74
CA ASP A 130 9.41 -7.19 7.77
C ASP A 130 8.85 -8.56 8.12
N GLU A 131 9.19 -9.54 7.30
CA GLU A 131 8.75 -10.93 7.42
C GLU A 131 9.97 -11.86 7.39
N PRO A 132 10.78 -11.92 8.47
CA PRO A 132 12.05 -12.67 8.45
C PRO A 132 11.85 -14.18 8.20
N GLY A 133 10.67 -14.72 8.49
CA GLY A 133 10.33 -16.11 8.19
C GLY A 133 10.00 -16.42 6.72
N ARG A 134 9.88 -15.39 5.85
CA ARG A 134 9.63 -15.58 4.42
C ARG A 134 10.90 -15.44 3.59
N PRO A 135 11.02 -16.18 2.47
CA PRO A 135 12.07 -15.91 1.50
C PRO A 135 12.05 -14.45 1.03
N ALA A 136 13.22 -13.87 0.81
CA ALA A 136 13.33 -12.44 0.46
C ALA A 136 12.49 -12.04 -0.77
N ALA A 137 12.42 -12.92 -1.78
CA ALA A 137 11.65 -12.68 -3.01
C ALA A 137 10.13 -12.63 -2.78
N GLU A 138 9.63 -13.17 -1.68
CA GLU A 138 8.20 -13.23 -1.35
C GLU A 138 7.76 -12.16 -0.35
N ARG A 139 8.71 -11.39 0.20
CA ARG A 139 8.42 -10.33 1.18
C ARG A 139 7.83 -9.09 0.50
N VAL A 140 7.09 -8.31 1.29
CA VAL A 140 6.68 -6.96 0.85
C VAL A 140 7.93 -6.14 0.53
N LYS A 141 7.98 -5.56 -0.67
CA LYS A 141 9.08 -4.71 -1.11
C LYS A 141 8.69 -3.25 -0.91
N VAL A 142 9.35 -2.60 0.04
CA VAL A 142 9.14 -1.18 0.33
C VAL A 142 10.08 -0.36 -0.54
N LEU A 143 9.53 0.55 -1.33
CA LEU A 143 10.27 1.41 -2.24
C LEU A 143 10.02 2.88 -1.92
N ARG A 144 11.10 3.65 -1.93
CA ARG A 144 11.01 5.10 -1.83
C ARG A 144 10.56 5.71 -3.17
N VAL A 145 9.67 6.66 -3.07
CA VAL A 145 9.20 7.47 -4.19
C VAL A 145 9.30 8.97 -3.92
#